data_8bf4e7f6d84acf91c648f42436efa2f6
#
_entry.id   8bf4e7f6d84acf91c648f42436efa2f6
#
_cell.length_a   1.000
_cell.length_b   1.000
_cell.length_c   1.000
_cell.angle_alpha   90.00
_cell.angle_beta   90.00
_cell.angle_gamma   90.00
#
_symmetry.space_group_name_H-M   'P 1'
#
loop_
_entity.id
_entity.type
_entity.pdbx_description
1 polymer ?
#
loop_
_entity_poly.entity_id
_entity_poly.type
_entity_poly.pdbx_seq_one_letter_code
_entity_poly.pdbx_strand_id
1 'polypeptide(L)'
;YYGAASDADGYYNIPQINSGIYDIEASIIGYKVVLQTGIRLEPAQSITLDFIMEETVLTIGEEVVVMGKKPLFDVNETSSMTRVSSAEIANKVVSSVEDILAEQVGVTKQDNEIHIRGGRIDESLFLVDGLSIKDPLSGYSGNLFINADAIQDLEIVTGGYNAEYGQAMSGVVNITLKEGRDKFEGAFKYVSDNWGMERDVLQHYNTDRVEFNLGGPD
;
A
#
# COMPACT_ATOMS: atom_id res chain seq x y z
N TYR A 1 10.70 -14.64 17.44
CA TYR A 1 9.70 -13.96 18.28
C TYR A 1 10.19 -12.56 18.56
N TYR A 2 9.31 -11.56 18.35
CA TYR A 2 9.52 -10.16 18.74
C TYR A 2 8.64 -9.89 19.96
N GLY A 3 9.03 -8.98 20.83
CA GLY A 3 8.22 -8.64 22.00
C GLY A 3 8.72 -7.38 22.69
N ALA A 4 7.82 -6.71 23.39
CA ALA A 4 8.11 -5.57 24.25
C ALA A 4 7.18 -5.60 25.47
N ALA A 5 7.62 -5.00 26.57
CA ALA A 5 6.73 -4.70 27.69
C ALA A 5 6.21 -3.28 27.55
N SER A 6 4.96 -3.05 27.96
CA SER A 6 4.42 -1.70 28.07
C SER A 6 5.02 -0.94 29.25
N ASP A 7 5.06 0.37 29.15
CA ASP A 7 5.38 1.27 30.27
C ASP A 7 4.18 1.44 31.23
N ALA A 8 4.34 2.31 32.23
CA ALA A 8 3.32 2.57 33.24
C ALA A 8 2.04 3.23 32.69
N ASP A 9 2.15 3.90 31.53
CA ASP A 9 1.05 4.57 30.84
C ASP A 9 0.41 3.68 29.76
N GLY A 10 0.94 2.45 29.59
CA GLY A 10 0.42 1.45 28.66
C GLY A 10 1.04 1.51 27.26
N TYR A 11 2.01 2.39 26.99
CA TYR A 11 2.66 2.46 25.70
C TYR A 11 3.71 1.36 25.55
N TYR A 12 3.77 0.78 24.36
CA TYR A 12 4.78 -0.21 23.98
C TYR A 12 5.33 0.09 22.60
N ASN A 13 6.55 -0.36 22.32
CA ASN A 13 7.16 -0.26 21.01
C ASN A 13 7.99 -1.49 20.71
N ILE A 14 7.76 -2.11 19.57
CA ILE A 14 8.52 -3.25 19.09
C ILE A 14 9.26 -2.80 17.82
N PRO A 15 10.53 -2.39 17.92
CA PRO A 15 11.30 -1.87 16.78
C PRO A 15 11.84 -3.01 15.91
N GLN A 16 12.16 -2.68 14.66
CA GLN A 16 12.89 -3.55 13.72
C GLN A 16 12.19 -4.88 13.41
N ILE A 17 10.88 -4.84 13.26
CA ILE A 17 10.12 -6.00 12.77
C ILE A 17 10.23 -6.00 11.23
N ASN A 18 10.55 -7.14 10.63
CA ASN A 18 10.53 -7.30 9.18
C ASN A 18 9.10 -7.19 8.64
N SER A 19 8.97 -6.85 7.36
CA SER A 19 7.66 -6.94 6.70
C SER A 19 7.12 -8.38 6.74
N GLY A 20 5.80 -8.50 6.91
CA GLY A 20 5.17 -9.82 7.03
C GLY A 20 3.79 -9.77 7.64
N ILE A 21 3.20 -10.94 7.87
CA ILE A 21 1.93 -11.10 8.56
C ILE A 21 2.23 -11.66 9.94
N TYR A 22 1.72 -10.99 10.97
CA TYR A 22 1.99 -11.30 12.37
C TYR A 22 0.71 -11.51 13.16
N ASP A 23 0.81 -12.37 14.14
CA ASP A 23 -0.16 -12.49 15.22
C ASP A 23 0.48 -11.89 16.47
N ILE A 24 -0.24 -10.98 17.12
CA ILE A 24 0.27 -10.24 18.28
C ILE A 24 -0.58 -10.60 19.49
N GLU A 25 0.08 -11.07 20.52
CA GLU A 25 -0.52 -11.45 21.79
C GLU A 25 -0.18 -10.40 22.85
N ALA A 26 -1.20 -9.91 23.54
CA ALA A 26 -1.05 -9.10 24.74
C ALA A 26 -1.45 -9.92 25.96
N SER A 27 -0.54 -10.01 26.95
CA SER A 27 -0.76 -10.78 28.17
C SER A 27 -0.26 -10.03 29.40
N ILE A 28 -1.06 -10.04 30.47
CA ILE A 28 -0.69 -9.52 31.79
C ILE A 28 -1.40 -10.32 32.86
N ILE A 29 -0.77 -10.48 34.03
CA ILE A 29 -1.34 -11.18 35.15
C ILE A 29 -2.63 -10.50 35.62
N GLY A 30 -3.72 -11.26 35.73
CA GLY A 30 -5.02 -10.74 36.17
C GLY A 30 -5.95 -10.30 35.07
N TYR A 31 -5.53 -10.41 33.81
CA TYR A 31 -6.33 -10.08 32.64
C TYR A 31 -6.40 -11.26 31.67
N LYS A 32 -7.46 -11.27 30.83
CA LYS A 32 -7.57 -12.22 29.72
C LYS A 32 -6.53 -11.91 28.67
N VAL A 33 -5.89 -12.96 28.16
CA VAL A 33 -4.99 -12.82 27.00
C VAL A 33 -5.77 -12.37 25.77
N VAL A 34 -5.27 -11.37 25.07
CA VAL A 34 -5.87 -10.86 23.85
C VAL A 34 -4.92 -11.14 22.68
N LEU A 35 -5.40 -11.89 21.70
CA LEU A 35 -4.66 -12.22 20.48
C LEU A 35 -5.29 -11.49 19.28
N GLN A 36 -4.51 -10.69 18.58
CA GLN A 36 -4.88 -10.10 17.29
C GLN A 36 -4.11 -10.80 16.18
N THR A 37 -4.83 -11.42 15.26
CA THR A 37 -4.25 -12.23 14.18
C THR A 37 -4.31 -11.54 12.84
N GLY A 38 -3.37 -11.88 11.94
CA GLY A 38 -3.37 -11.41 10.56
C GLY A 38 -2.94 -9.95 10.39
N ILE A 39 -2.17 -9.40 11.31
CA ILE A 39 -1.63 -8.05 11.25
C ILE A 39 -0.53 -8.01 10.17
N ARG A 40 -0.79 -7.31 9.08
CA ARG A 40 0.17 -7.15 8.01
C ARG A 40 1.02 -5.91 8.23
N LEU A 41 2.33 -6.10 8.29
CA LEU A 41 3.33 -5.04 8.37
C LEU A 41 4.05 -4.95 7.02
N GLU A 42 3.95 -3.78 6.37
CA GLU A 42 4.65 -3.51 5.12
C GLU A 42 6.06 -2.93 5.38
N PRO A 43 6.96 -2.96 4.39
CA PRO A 43 8.29 -2.37 4.54
C PRO A 43 8.23 -0.89 4.91
N ALA A 44 9.06 -0.45 5.85
CA ALA A 44 9.12 0.91 6.36
C ALA A 44 7.81 1.47 6.97
N GLN A 45 6.86 0.61 7.31
CA GLN A 45 5.60 0.98 7.94
C GLN A 45 5.69 0.87 9.46
N SER A 46 5.06 1.83 10.16
CA SER A 46 4.73 1.72 11.58
C SER A 46 3.23 1.54 11.74
N ILE A 47 2.81 0.60 12.59
CA ILE A 47 1.40 0.33 12.88
C ILE A 47 1.17 0.58 14.37
N THR A 48 0.11 1.30 14.70
CA THR A 48 -0.37 1.45 16.06
C THR A 48 -1.48 0.45 16.32
N LEU A 49 -1.36 -0.32 17.40
CA LEU A 49 -2.35 -1.32 17.81
C LEU A 49 -2.66 -1.14 19.27
N ASP A 50 -3.94 -0.99 19.58
CA ASP A 50 -4.44 -0.88 20.95
C ASP A 50 -5.07 -2.20 21.38
N PHE A 51 -4.77 -2.61 22.62
CA PHE A 51 -5.32 -3.81 23.24
C PHE A 51 -6.21 -3.42 24.40
N ILE A 52 -7.49 -3.73 24.31
CA ILE A 52 -8.44 -3.57 25.41
C ILE A 52 -8.49 -4.91 26.15
N MET A 53 -7.98 -4.93 27.37
CA MET A 53 -7.90 -6.13 28.18
C MET A 53 -8.97 -6.13 29.27
N GLU A 54 -9.63 -7.26 29.45
CA GLU A 54 -10.63 -7.46 30.50
C GLU A 54 -10.01 -8.16 31.74
N GLU A 55 -10.32 -7.66 32.93
CA GLU A 55 -9.91 -8.33 34.18
C GLU A 55 -10.50 -9.73 34.23
N THR A 56 -9.69 -10.70 34.65
CA THR A 56 -10.15 -12.05 34.91
C THR A 56 -9.77 -12.49 36.32
N VAL A 57 -10.73 -13.04 37.00
CA VAL A 57 -10.48 -13.75 38.24
C VAL A 57 -9.96 -15.13 37.85
N LEU A 58 -8.66 -15.32 37.93
CA LEU A 58 -7.88 -16.52 37.60
C LEU A 58 -8.71 -17.78 37.29
N THR A 59 -9.16 -17.89 36.05
CA THR A 59 -9.54 -19.19 35.48
C THR A 59 -8.53 -19.47 34.37
N ILE A 60 -7.63 -20.42 34.67
CA ILE A 60 -6.58 -20.84 33.74
C ILE A 60 -7.28 -21.50 32.54
N GLY A 61 -7.18 -20.91 31.34
CA GLY A 61 -7.39 -21.63 30.11
C GLY A 61 -8.41 -21.15 29.09
N GLU A 62 -8.97 -19.96 29.17
CA GLU A 62 -9.77 -19.42 28.04
C GLU A 62 -9.01 -18.34 27.30
N GLU A 63 -8.54 -18.69 26.12
CA GLU A 63 -7.98 -17.76 25.13
C GLU A 63 -9.12 -17.07 24.37
N VAL A 64 -9.24 -15.75 24.51
CA VAL A 64 -10.20 -14.97 23.72
C VAL A 64 -9.53 -14.53 22.42
N VAL A 65 -9.78 -15.25 21.36
CA VAL A 65 -9.34 -14.85 20.01
C VAL A 65 -10.24 -13.72 19.51
N VAL A 66 -9.75 -12.50 19.57
CA VAL A 66 -10.41 -11.35 18.93
C VAL A 66 -9.86 -11.22 17.50
N MET A 67 -10.68 -11.57 16.51
CA MET A 67 -10.33 -11.26 15.13
C MET A 67 -10.28 -9.73 14.99
N GLY A 68 -9.08 -9.19 14.78
CA GLY A 68 -8.88 -7.75 14.57
C GLY A 68 -9.62 -7.28 13.34
N LYS A 69 -10.73 -6.58 13.51
CA LYS A 69 -11.29 -5.77 12.44
C LYS A 69 -10.41 -4.53 12.35
N LYS A 70 -9.74 -4.37 11.19
CA LYS A 70 -9.02 -3.13 10.86
C LYS A 70 -9.96 -1.95 11.14
N PRO A 71 -9.62 -1.00 12.00
CA PRO A 71 -10.47 0.19 12.18
C PRO A 71 -10.58 0.90 10.85
N LEU A 72 -11.81 1.23 10.45
CA LEU A 72 -12.13 1.90 9.18
C LEU A 72 -11.57 3.34 9.12
N PHE A 73 -11.18 3.90 10.26
CA PHE A 73 -10.63 5.25 10.37
C PHE A 73 -9.61 5.30 11.51
N ASP A 74 -8.40 5.73 11.20
CA ASP A 74 -7.42 6.12 12.21
C ASP A 74 -7.65 7.60 12.56
N VAL A 75 -8.17 7.86 13.76
CA VAL A 75 -8.54 9.21 14.21
C VAL A 75 -7.29 10.10 14.41
N ASN A 76 -6.11 9.52 14.47
CA ASN A 76 -4.85 10.21 14.69
C ASN A 76 -4.08 10.52 13.41
N GLU A 77 -4.53 10.03 12.25
CA GLU A 77 -3.93 10.40 10.97
C GLU A 77 -4.39 11.79 10.55
N THR A 78 -3.52 12.77 10.76
CA THR A 78 -3.68 14.14 10.23
C THR A 78 -3.35 14.24 8.74
N SER A 79 -2.79 13.20 8.16
CA SER A 79 -2.46 13.11 6.73
C SER A 79 -3.67 12.66 5.91
N SER A 80 -3.91 13.34 4.79
CA SER A 80 -4.87 12.85 3.80
C SER A 80 -4.20 11.76 2.97
N MET A 81 -4.34 10.51 3.42
CA MET A 81 -3.73 9.34 2.80
C MET A 81 -4.80 8.46 2.14
N THR A 82 -4.52 8.00 0.94
CA THR A 82 -5.30 6.99 0.24
C THR A 82 -4.38 5.81 -0.08
N ARG A 83 -4.83 4.60 0.25
CA ARG A 83 -4.10 3.37 -0.04
C ARG A 83 -4.90 2.48 -0.97
N VAL A 84 -4.25 1.93 -1.99
CA VAL A 84 -4.82 0.99 -2.96
C VAL A 84 -4.03 -0.30 -2.89
N SER A 85 -4.66 -1.38 -2.46
CA SER A 85 -4.03 -2.69 -2.32
C SER A 85 -3.98 -3.47 -3.63
N SER A 86 -3.09 -4.47 -3.71
CA SER A 86 -3.01 -5.40 -4.85
C SER A 86 -4.34 -6.09 -5.15
N ALA A 87 -5.14 -6.39 -4.12
CA ALA A 87 -6.46 -7.00 -4.29
C ALA A 87 -7.47 -6.05 -4.98
N GLU A 88 -7.40 -4.75 -4.70
CA GLU A 88 -8.22 -3.75 -5.38
C GLU A 88 -7.75 -3.53 -6.81
N ILE A 89 -6.42 -3.50 -7.04
CA ILE A 89 -5.83 -3.36 -8.37
C ILE A 89 -6.24 -4.53 -9.26
N ALA A 90 -6.19 -5.76 -8.76
CA ALA A 90 -6.55 -6.97 -9.51
C ALA A 90 -8.03 -6.99 -9.96
N ASN A 91 -8.90 -6.27 -9.27
CA ASN A 91 -10.33 -6.16 -9.62
C ASN A 91 -10.63 -5.00 -10.60
N LYS A 92 -9.62 -4.23 -10.98
CA LYS A 92 -9.75 -3.08 -11.88
C LYS A 92 -9.18 -3.38 -13.26
N VAL A 93 -9.75 -2.77 -14.29
CA VAL A 93 -9.23 -2.84 -15.66
C VAL A 93 -8.23 -1.70 -15.85
N VAL A 94 -7.10 -1.80 -15.14
CA VAL A 94 -6.00 -0.83 -15.22
C VAL A 94 -4.74 -1.52 -15.72
N SER A 95 -3.90 -0.80 -16.43
CA SER A 95 -2.68 -1.37 -17.00
C SER A 95 -1.42 -0.71 -16.45
N SER A 96 -1.54 0.51 -15.94
CA SER A 96 -0.41 1.30 -15.46
C SER A 96 -0.68 1.93 -14.10
N VAL A 97 0.39 2.35 -13.44
CA VAL A 97 0.31 3.12 -12.18
C VAL A 97 -0.48 4.41 -12.37
N GLU A 98 -0.27 5.08 -13.50
CA GLU A 98 -0.92 6.35 -13.81
C GLU A 98 -2.45 6.19 -13.92
N ASP A 99 -2.93 5.04 -14.42
CA ASP A 99 -4.37 4.76 -14.50
C ASP A 99 -4.97 4.56 -13.11
N ILE A 100 -4.24 3.87 -12.21
CA ILE A 100 -4.66 3.69 -10.82
C ILE A 100 -4.69 5.04 -10.09
N LEU A 101 -3.67 5.86 -10.31
CA LEU A 101 -3.56 7.19 -9.69
C LEU A 101 -4.67 8.13 -10.17
N ALA A 102 -4.99 8.11 -11.46
CA ALA A 102 -6.03 8.96 -12.04
C ALA A 102 -7.45 8.69 -11.50
N GLU A 103 -7.69 7.50 -10.93
CA GLU A 103 -8.96 7.16 -10.29
C GLU A 103 -9.05 7.70 -8.84
N GLN A 104 -7.95 8.22 -8.29
CA GLN A 104 -7.94 8.65 -6.89
C GLN A 104 -8.41 10.10 -6.72
N VAL A 105 -9.05 10.37 -5.58
CA VAL A 105 -9.55 11.71 -5.27
C VAL A 105 -8.37 12.70 -5.14
N GLY A 106 -8.48 13.82 -5.84
CA GLY A 106 -7.45 14.85 -5.82
C GLY A 106 -6.27 14.59 -6.77
N VAL A 107 -6.37 13.59 -7.61
CA VAL A 107 -5.39 13.29 -8.67
C VAL A 107 -6.05 13.54 -10.03
N THR A 108 -5.34 14.19 -10.93
CA THR A 108 -5.78 14.40 -12.32
C THR A 108 -4.67 13.97 -13.28
N LYS A 109 -5.06 13.35 -14.40
CA LYS A 109 -4.16 12.96 -15.48
C LYS A 109 -4.41 13.90 -16.65
N GLN A 110 -3.38 14.62 -17.07
CA GLN A 110 -3.41 15.49 -18.22
C GLN A 110 -2.15 15.27 -19.05
N ASP A 111 -2.28 15.11 -20.37
CA ASP A 111 -1.16 14.89 -21.29
C ASP A 111 -0.17 13.78 -20.85
N ASN A 112 -0.71 12.73 -20.24
CA ASN A 112 0.03 11.61 -19.63
C ASN A 112 0.85 11.99 -18.38
N GLU A 113 0.60 13.14 -17.80
CA GLU A 113 1.21 13.62 -16.56
C GLU A 113 0.21 13.52 -15.41
N ILE A 114 0.72 13.19 -14.21
CA ILE A 114 -0.09 13.08 -13.00
C ILE A 114 0.10 14.35 -12.16
N HIS A 115 -1.01 15.00 -11.87
CA HIS A 115 -1.08 16.19 -11.02
C HIS A 115 -1.83 15.87 -9.74
N ILE A 116 -1.22 16.10 -8.60
CA ILE A 116 -1.83 15.89 -7.29
C ILE A 116 -2.27 17.25 -6.74
N ARG A 117 -3.57 17.38 -6.42
CA ARG A 117 -4.18 18.63 -5.93
C ARG A 117 -3.90 19.86 -6.80
N GLY A 118 -3.76 19.66 -8.10
CA GLY A 118 -3.47 20.75 -9.04
C GLY A 118 -2.03 21.27 -8.98
N GLY A 119 -1.14 20.59 -8.25
CA GLY A 119 0.28 20.90 -8.24
C GLY A 119 0.96 20.53 -9.56
N ARG A 120 2.18 21.00 -9.72
CA ARG A 120 3.01 20.65 -10.88
C ARG A 120 3.58 19.25 -10.69
N ILE A 121 3.97 18.62 -11.80
CA ILE A 121 4.56 17.28 -11.76
C ILE A 121 5.86 17.21 -10.97
N ASP A 122 6.67 18.27 -11.02
CA ASP A 122 7.93 18.40 -10.29
C ASP A 122 7.74 18.65 -8.80
N GLU A 123 6.53 19.00 -8.34
CA GLU A 123 6.14 19.19 -6.95
C GLU A 123 5.69 17.90 -6.26
N SER A 124 5.45 16.85 -7.05
CA SER A 124 5.09 15.53 -6.54
C SER A 124 6.33 14.65 -6.35
N LEU A 125 6.36 13.88 -5.28
CA LEU A 125 7.42 12.93 -5.01
C LEU A 125 6.90 11.51 -5.26
N PHE A 126 7.58 10.79 -6.15
CA PHE A 126 7.31 9.39 -6.42
C PHE A 126 8.42 8.52 -5.84
N LEU A 127 8.02 7.51 -5.09
CA LEU A 127 8.91 6.54 -4.47
C LEU A 127 8.54 5.14 -4.96
N VAL A 128 9.54 4.32 -5.22
CA VAL A 128 9.39 2.88 -5.48
C VAL A 128 10.23 2.16 -4.44
N ASP A 129 9.60 1.34 -3.62
CA ASP A 129 10.21 0.67 -2.47
C ASP A 129 11.02 1.64 -1.58
N GLY A 130 10.48 2.86 -1.38
CA GLY A 130 11.11 3.92 -0.60
C GLY A 130 12.20 4.70 -1.32
N LEU A 131 12.57 4.35 -2.54
CA LEU A 131 13.57 5.05 -3.33
C LEU A 131 12.93 6.08 -4.26
N SER A 132 13.39 7.33 -4.21
CA SER A 132 12.92 8.37 -5.10
C SER A 132 13.34 8.09 -6.55
N ILE A 133 12.37 8.11 -7.45
CA ILE A 133 12.57 7.96 -8.89
C ILE A 133 12.59 9.30 -9.64
N LYS A 134 12.66 10.40 -8.89
CA LYS A 134 12.74 11.74 -9.46
C LYS A 134 14.09 11.94 -10.15
N ASP A 135 14.06 12.33 -11.42
CA ASP A 135 15.26 12.72 -12.15
C ASP A 135 15.87 13.99 -11.51
N PRO A 136 17.09 13.92 -10.98
CA PRO A 136 17.70 15.05 -10.29
C PRO A 136 18.01 16.23 -11.22
N LEU A 137 18.07 16.03 -12.54
CA LEU A 137 18.39 17.07 -13.52
C LEU A 137 17.15 17.82 -13.99
N SER A 138 16.09 17.09 -14.32
CA SER A 138 14.84 17.67 -14.84
C SER A 138 13.81 17.94 -13.75
N GLY A 139 13.96 17.31 -12.59
CA GLY A 139 12.94 17.30 -11.54
C GLY A 139 11.72 16.46 -11.88
N TYR A 140 11.73 15.82 -13.04
CA TYR A 140 10.62 15.04 -13.57
C TYR A 140 10.64 13.63 -12.96
N SER A 141 9.52 13.22 -12.43
CA SER A 141 9.30 11.81 -12.07
C SER A 141 8.79 11.12 -13.32
N GLY A 142 9.73 10.66 -14.14
CA GLY A 142 9.48 10.20 -15.50
C GLY A 142 8.47 9.06 -15.61
N ASN A 143 8.16 8.68 -16.84
CA ASN A 143 7.20 7.61 -17.17
C ASN A 143 7.43 6.37 -16.29
N LEU A 144 6.50 6.15 -15.38
CA LEU A 144 6.47 4.99 -14.52
C LEU A 144 5.97 3.79 -15.32
N PHE A 145 6.85 3.16 -16.09
CA PHE A 145 6.53 1.91 -16.78
C PHE A 145 6.47 0.73 -15.78
N ILE A 146 5.72 0.92 -14.69
CA ILE A 146 5.49 -0.15 -13.73
C ILE A 146 4.15 -0.79 -14.09
N ASN A 147 4.20 -2.09 -14.34
CA ASN A 147 2.99 -2.87 -14.56
C ASN A 147 2.14 -2.87 -13.28
N ALA A 148 0.85 -2.60 -13.40
CA ALA A 148 -0.09 -2.60 -12.29
C ALA A 148 -0.10 -3.94 -11.54
N ASP A 149 0.09 -5.06 -12.23
CA ASP A 149 0.13 -6.39 -11.63
C ASP A 149 1.37 -6.65 -10.77
N ALA A 150 2.44 -5.85 -10.93
CA ALA A 150 3.65 -5.94 -10.11
C ALA A 150 3.52 -5.18 -8.78
N ILE A 151 2.45 -4.40 -8.59
CA ILE A 151 2.25 -3.57 -7.41
C ILE A 151 1.65 -4.38 -6.28
N GLN A 152 2.26 -4.33 -5.12
CA GLN A 152 1.74 -4.89 -3.88
C GLN A 152 0.80 -3.89 -3.20
N ASP A 153 1.24 -2.63 -3.11
CA ASP A 153 0.52 -1.55 -2.44
C ASP A 153 0.88 -0.21 -3.08
N LEU A 154 -0.09 0.69 -3.18
CA LEU A 154 0.08 2.04 -3.67
C LEU A 154 -0.49 3.00 -2.62
N GLU A 155 0.35 3.86 -2.10
CA GLU A 155 0.00 4.84 -1.09
C GLU A 155 0.15 6.26 -1.65
N ILE A 156 -0.89 7.06 -1.49
CA ILE A 156 -0.93 8.45 -1.97
C ILE A 156 -1.20 9.35 -0.78
N VAL A 157 -0.22 10.16 -0.42
CA VAL A 157 -0.33 11.14 0.65
C VAL A 157 -0.45 12.52 0.02
N THR A 158 -1.64 13.12 0.13
CA THR A 158 -1.92 14.40 -0.51
C THR A 158 -1.82 15.59 0.43
N GLY A 159 -1.46 15.39 1.69
CA GLY A 159 -1.24 16.46 2.67
C GLY A 159 -0.92 15.91 4.05
N GLY A 160 -0.26 16.71 4.88
CA GLY A 160 0.13 16.30 6.22
C GLY A 160 1.29 15.29 6.25
N TYR A 161 2.05 15.17 5.17
CA TYR A 161 3.21 14.27 5.11
C TYR A 161 4.35 14.78 6.00
N ASN A 162 5.13 13.85 6.53
CA ASN A 162 6.24 14.11 7.44
C ASN A 162 7.37 14.91 6.75
N ALA A 163 8.20 15.58 7.56
CA ALA A 163 9.35 16.36 7.10
C ALA A 163 10.43 15.51 6.37
N GLU A 164 10.38 14.18 6.49
CA GLU A 164 11.23 13.26 5.72
C GLU A 164 11.01 13.35 4.20
N TYR A 165 9.81 13.77 3.78
CA TYR A 165 9.45 14.00 2.38
C TYR A 165 9.72 15.45 1.95
N GLY A 166 10.88 16.01 2.34
CA GLY A 166 11.24 17.42 2.16
C GLY A 166 11.25 17.95 0.72
N GLN A 167 11.14 17.08 -0.28
CA GLN A 167 11.07 17.46 -1.70
C GLN A 167 9.64 17.42 -2.26
N ALA A 168 8.65 17.04 -1.46
CA ALA A 168 7.26 17.03 -1.87
C ALA A 168 6.57 18.34 -1.52
N MET A 169 5.86 18.93 -2.47
CA MET A 169 5.04 20.14 -2.26
C MET A 169 3.55 19.87 -2.48
N SER A 170 3.19 19.01 -3.42
CA SER A 170 1.80 18.72 -3.75
C SER A 170 1.32 17.36 -3.28
N GLY A 171 2.20 16.36 -3.24
CA GLY A 171 1.89 15.03 -2.75
C GLY A 171 3.05 14.06 -2.82
N VAL A 172 2.89 12.94 -2.12
CA VAL A 172 3.82 11.81 -2.14
C VAL A 172 3.08 10.58 -2.63
N VAL A 173 3.65 9.88 -3.59
CA VAL A 173 3.18 8.58 -4.09
C VAL A 173 4.25 7.55 -3.75
N ASN A 174 3.90 6.59 -2.91
CA ASN A 174 4.78 5.48 -2.56
C ASN A 174 4.22 4.19 -3.17
N ILE A 175 5.03 3.53 -3.97
CA ILE A 175 4.71 2.31 -4.68
C ILE A 175 5.55 1.20 -4.08
N THR A 176 4.89 0.20 -3.52
CA THR A 176 5.56 -1.01 -3.03
C THR A 176 5.36 -2.12 -4.05
N LEU A 177 6.43 -2.72 -4.51
CA LEU A 177 6.38 -3.82 -5.46
C LEU A 177 6.14 -5.14 -4.73
N LYS A 178 5.58 -6.11 -5.46
CA LYS A 178 5.44 -7.48 -4.95
C LYS A 178 6.82 -8.12 -4.82
N GLU A 179 7.10 -8.62 -3.64
CA GLU A 179 8.27 -9.44 -3.38
C GLU A 179 8.04 -10.89 -3.84
N GLY A 180 9.11 -11.60 -4.14
CA GLY A 180 9.09 -13.05 -4.37
C GLY A 180 8.54 -13.77 -3.13
N ARG A 181 7.73 -14.80 -3.34
CA ARG A 181 7.16 -15.65 -2.28
C ARG A 181 7.69 -17.08 -2.45
N ASP A 182 7.44 -17.91 -1.45
CA ASP A 182 7.82 -19.34 -1.44
C ASP A 182 7.27 -20.18 -2.61
N LYS A 183 6.35 -19.61 -3.39
CA LYS A 183 5.72 -20.24 -4.55
C LYS A 183 5.90 -19.39 -5.79
N PHE A 184 6.09 -20.08 -6.92
CA PHE A 184 6.04 -19.40 -8.22
C PHE A 184 4.63 -18.91 -8.49
N GLU A 185 4.49 -17.62 -8.70
CA GLU A 185 3.25 -16.95 -9.10
C GLU A 185 3.53 -16.19 -10.40
N GLY A 186 2.59 -16.27 -11.34
CA GLY A 186 2.73 -15.55 -12.60
C GLY A 186 1.39 -15.10 -13.13
N ALA A 187 1.40 -13.97 -13.84
CA ALA A 187 0.26 -13.45 -14.56
C ALA A 187 0.63 -13.20 -16.02
N PHE A 188 -0.28 -13.55 -16.91
CA PHE A 188 -0.22 -13.23 -18.33
C PHE A 188 -1.46 -12.47 -18.71
N LYS A 189 -1.29 -11.29 -19.31
CA LYS A 189 -2.37 -10.45 -19.75
C LYS A 189 -2.17 -10.07 -21.21
N TYR A 190 -3.20 -10.27 -22.01
CA TYR A 190 -3.25 -9.83 -23.40
C TYR A 190 -4.41 -8.87 -23.57
N VAL A 191 -4.12 -7.69 -24.05
CA VAL A 191 -5.11 -6.64 -24.32
C VAL A 191 -5.02 -6.30 -25.80
N SER A 192 -6.16 -6.37 -26.50
CA SER A 192 -6.28 -5.99 -27.90
C SER A 192 -7.51 -5.14 -28.09
N ASP A 193 -7.42 -4.11 -28.89
CA ASP A 193 -8.55 -3.29 -29.34
C ASP A 193 -9.18 -3.78 -30.64
N ASN A 194 -8.58 -4.81 -31.26
CA ASN A 194 -9.04 -5.39 -32.51
C ASN A 194 -9.94 -6.62 -32.30
N TRP A 195 -11.24 -6.41 -32.15
CA TRP A 195 -12.24 -7.47 -31.96
C TRP A 195 -12.85 -8.00 -33.28
N GLY A 196 -12.23 -7.70 -34.43
CA GLY A 196 -12.68 -8.19 -35.73
C GLY A 196 -14.03 -7.63 -36.20
N MET A 197 -14.52 -6.59 -35.57
CA MET A 197 -15.74 -5.90 -35.99
C MET A 197 -15.37 -4.74 -36.95
N GLU A 198 -15.57 -4.95 -38.22
CA GLU A 198 -15.59 -3.85 -39.19
C GLU A 198 -16.80 -2.95 -38.91
N ARG A 199 -16.57 -1.86 -38.20
CA ARG A 199 -17.52 -0.75 -38.10
C ARG A 199 -16.77 0.55 -38.31
N ASP A 200 -17.16 1.26 -39.36
CA ASP A 200 -16.66 2.58 -39.80
C ASP A 200 -16.80 3.72 -38.76
N VAL A 201 -17.18 3.42 -37.52
CA VAL A 201 -17.54 4.43 -36.52
C VAL A 201 -16.56 4.46 -35.33
N LEU A 202 -15.73 3.45 -35.15
CA LEU A 202 -14.76 3.39 -34.04
C LEU A 202 -13.35 3.44 -34.61
N GLN A 203 -12.58 4.45 -34.19
CA GLN A 203 -11.16 4.50 -34.47
C GLN A 203 -10.48 3.37 -33.69
N HIS A 204 -10.08 2.31 -34.40
CA HIS A 204 -9.22 1.28 -33.85
C HIS A 204 -7.77 1.75 -33.93
N TYR A 205 -7.10 1.83 -32.79
CA TYR A 205 -5.68 2.18 -32.77
C TYR A 205 -4.79 1.00 -33.13
N ASN A 206 -5.39 -0.18 -33.36
CA ASN A 206 -4.70 -1.44 -33.68
C ASN A 206 -3.59 -1.75 -32.68
N THR A 207 -3.91 -1.61 -31.40
CA THR A 207 -2.98 -1.79 -30.31
C THR A 207 -3.10 -3.20 -29.74
N ASP A 208 -2.00 -3.93 -29.76
CA ASP A 208 -1.88 -5.21 -29.06
C ASP A 208 -0.85 -5.05 -27.94
N ARG A 209 -1.23 -5.40 -26.72
CA ARG A 209 -0.35 -5.35 -25.56
C ARG A 209 -0.28 -6.71 -24.91
N VAL A 210 0.94 -7.17 -24.67
CA VAL A 210 1.24 -8.37 -23.93
C VAL A 210 1.98 -7.99 -22.67
N GLU A 211 1.47 -8.42 -21.54
CA GLU A 211 2.08 -8.21 -20.23
C GLU A 211 2.35 -9.58 -19.60
N PHE A 212 3.53 -9.73 -19.04
CA PHE A 212 3.95 -10.94 -18.35
C PHE A 212 4.63 -10.58 -17.04
N ASN A 213 4.21 -11.23 -15.98
CA ASN A 213 4.76 -11.08 -14.65
C ASN A 213 5.05 -12.48 -14.09
N LEU A 214 6.24 -12.67 -13.52
CA LEU A 214 6.65 -13.91 -12.87
C LEU A 214 7.38 -13.56 -11.57
N GLY A 215 6.92 -14.10 -10.47
CA GLY A 215 7.56 -14.06 -9.17
C GLY A 215 7.78 -15.47 -8.64
N GLY A 216 8.78 -15.63 -7.76
CA GLY A 216 9.09 -16.94 -7.17
C GLY A 216 10.06 -16.81 -6.00
N PRO A 217 10.40 -17.93 -5.37
CA PRO A 217 11.36 -17.95 -4.26
C PRO A 217 12.75 -17.51 -4.72
N ASP A 218 13.43 -16.78 -3.86
CA ASP A 218 14.85 -16.44 -3.96
C ASP A 218 15.74 -17.66 -3.66
#